data_97cafe280133307f5177065e5aaecd07
#
_entry.id   97cafe280133307f5177065e5aaecd07
#
_cell.length_a   1.000
_cell.length_b   1.000
_cell.length_c   1.000
_cell.angle_alpha   90.00
_cell.angle_beta   90.00
_cell.angle_gamma   90.00
#
_symmetry.space_group_name_H-M   'P 1'
#
loop_
_entity.id
_entity.type
_entity.pdbx_description
1 polymer ?
#
loop_
_entity_poly.entity_id
_entity_poly.type
_entity_poly.pdbx_seq_one_letter_code
_entity_poly.pdbx_strand_id
1 'polypeptide(L)'
;MIFVKNLKSVSDQEWSTTEKYPGVRWKFLIDADFMKSSGLSLGFAEIAPGGDLTLHYHSPSEIYVITNGEGILNKSGELEEIKKGDVVYIEGNAKHALKNIGKETLEFYWIFPTDRFSEVEYFN
;
A
#
# COMPACT_ATOMS: atom_id res chain seq x y z
N MET A 1 -18.24 -1.09 -17.96
CA MET A 1 -18.78 -0.78 -16.62
C MET A 1 -17.93 0.32 -15.99
N ILE A 2 -18.56 1.27 -15.35
CA ILE A 2 -17.88 2.34 -14.63
C ILE A 2 -18.54 2.46 -13.27
N PHE A 3 -17.76 2.49 -12.19
CA PHE A 3 -18.27 2.76 -10.86
C PHE A 3 -17.30 3.65 -10.07
N VAL A 4 -17.81 4.28 -9.03
CA VAL A 4 -17.06 5.22 -8.19
C VAL A 4 -17.04 4.69 -6.77
N LYS A 5 -15.85 4.69 -6.16
CA LYS A 5 -15.66 4.40 -4.74
C LYS A 5 -15.10 5.63 -4.05
N ASN A 6 -15.54 5.84 -2.83
CA ASN A 6 -15.01 6.90 -1.97
C ASN A 6 -14.44 6.26 -0.71
N LEU A 7 -13.29 6.73 -0.25
CA LEU A 7 -12.66 6.19 0.95
C LEU A 7 -13.61 6.22 2.16
N LYS A 8 -14.42 7.26 2.28
CA LYS A 8 -15.42 7.37 3.36
C LYS A 8 -16.53 6.32 3.25
N SER A 9 -16.89 5.90 2.03
CA SER A 9 -17.94 4.90 1.83
C SER A 9 -17.48 3.49 2.20
N VAL A 10 -16.18 3.27 2.34
CA VAL A 10 -15.62 2.01 2.84
C VAL A 10 -15.11 2.13 4.27
N SER A 11 -15.44 3.22 4.95
CA SER A 11 -15.02 3.47 6.33
C SER A 11 -15.55 2.45 7.32
N ASP A 12 -16.69 1.83 7.00
CA ASP A 12 -17.31 0.80 7.84
C ASP A 12 -16.67 -0.57 7.66
N GLN A 13 -15.78 -0.74 6.67
CA GLN A 13 -15.04 -1.97 6.50
C GLN A 13 -14.06 -2.13 7.65
N GLU A 14 -13.89 -3.37 8.09
CA GLU A 14 -12.86 -3.70 9.05
C GLU A 14 -11.48 -3.50 8.42
N TRP A 15 -10.59 -2.84 9.16
CA TRP A 15 -9.20 -2.69 8.73
C TRP A 15 -8.49 -4.04 8.75
N SER A 16 -7.75 -4.33 7.69
CA SER A 16 -6.84 -5.48 7.65
C SER A 16 -5.52 -5.13 8.30
N THR A 17 -4.99 -6.06 9.11
CA THR A 17 -3.69 -5.93 9.77
C THR A 17 -2.95 -7.24 9.76
N THR A 18 -1.64 -7.22 10.01
CA THR A 18 -0.84 -8.40 10.23
C THR A 18 0.28 -8.10 11.23
N GLU A 19 0.68 -9.07 12.01
CA GLU A 19 1.80 -8.93 12.95
C GLU A 19 3.15 -8.69 12.26
N LYS A 20 3.27 -9.10 10.99
CA LYS A 20 4.48 -8.89 10.18
C LYS A 20 4.80 -7.41 9.97
N TYR A 21 3.78 -6.57 9.93
CA TYR A 21 3.92 -5.14 9.61
C TYR A 21 3.34 -4.31 10.73
N PRO A 22 4.13 -4.06 11.79
CA PRO A 22 3.63 -3.34 12.96
C PRO A 22 3.22 -1.91 12.62
N GLY A 23 2.04 -1.51 13.10
CA GLY A 23 1.49 -0.18 12.86
C GLY A 23 0.91 0.05 11.47
N VAL A 24 0.84 -0.99 10.64
CA VAL A 24 0.29 -0.91 9.28
C VAL A 24 -1.12 -1.48 9.26
N ARG A 25 -2.05 -0.76 8.61
CA ARG A 25 -3.41 -1.26 8.36
C ARG A 25 -3.87 -0.79 6.98
N TRP A 26 -4.80 -1.53 6.39
CA TRP A 26 -5.25 -1.22 5.03
C TRP A 26 -6.70 -1.61 4.78
N LYS A 27 -7.26 -1.02 3.70
CA LYS A 27 -8.60 -1.32 3.18
C LYS A 27 -8.53 -1.52 1.68
N PHE A 28 -9.41 -2.36 1.16
CA PHE A 28 -9.54 -2.60 -0.28
C PHE A 28 -10.58 -1.66 -0.87
N LEU A 29 -10.25 -1.02 -2.00
CA LEU A 29 -11.15 -0.12 -2.70
C LEU A 29 -11.60 -0.69 -4.04
N ILE A 30 -10.66 -1.17 -4.86
CA ILE A 30 -10.93 -1.84 -6.14
C ILE A 30 -10.27 -3.22 -6.06
N ASP A 31 -11.08 -4.26 -6.01
CA ASP A 31 -10.56 -5.62 -5.80
C ASP A 31 -11.63 -6.63 -6.18
N ALA A 32 -11.25 -7.61 -7.01
CA ALA A 32 -12.18 -8.60 -7.55
C ALA A 32 -12.76 -9.54 -6.48
N ASP A 33 -12.16 -9.59 -5.28
CA ASP A 33 -12.74 -10.35 -4.16
C ASP A 33 -14.00 -9.67 -3.61
N PHE A 34 -14.18 -8.37 -3.85
CA PHE A 34 -15.26 -7.59 -3.26
C PHE A 34 -16.22 -6.97 -4.28
N MET A 35 -15.87 -6.97 -5.56
CA MET A 35 -16.68 -6.39 -6.62
C MET A 35 -16.32 -6.99 -7.97
N LYS A 36 -17.14 -6.70 -8.98
CA LYS A 36 -16.85 -7.13 -10.34
C LYS A 36 -15.85 -6.15 -10.98
N SER A 37 -14.57 -6.51 -10.92
CA SER A 37 -13.47 -5.74 -11.50
C SER A 37 -12.39 -6.70 -11.98
N SER A 38 -11.51 -6.22 -12.88
CA SER A 38 -10.40 -7.02 -13.39
C SER A 38 -9.24 -6.13 -13.85
N GLY A 39 -8.05 -6.68 -13.87
CA GLY A 39 -6.85 -6.07 -14.45
C GLY A 39 -6.12 -5.09 -13.53
N LEU A 40 -6.79 -4.48 -12.58
CA LEU A 40 -6.20 -3.55 -11.61
C LEU A 40 -6.81 -3.78 -10.24
N SER A 41 -5.99 -3.71 -9.20
CA SER A 41 -6.47 -3.67 -7.83
C SER A 41 -5.86 -2.47 -7.12
N LEU A 42 -6.63 -1.87 -6.21
CA LEU A 42 -6.25 -0.65 -5.51
C LEU A 42 -6.77 -0.72 -4.09
N GLY A 43 -5.92 -0.31 -3.15
CA GLY A 43 -6.31 -0.17 -1.76
C GLY A 43 -5.68 1.06 -1.14
N PHE A 44 -6.02 1.27 0.11
CA PHE A 44 -5.55 2.39 0.92
C PHE A 44 -4.90 1.87 2.19
N ALA A 45 -3.71 2.37 2.49
CA ALA A 45 -2.95 1.94 3.66
C ALA A 45 -2.60 3.12 4.56
N GLU A 46 -2.50 2.82 5.84
CA GLU A 46 -2.02 3.75 6.86
C GLU A 46 -0.88 3.09 7.63
N ILE A 47 0.18 3.87 7.86
CA ILE A 47 1.28 3.48 8.75
C ILE A 47 1.31 4.48 9.91
N ALA A 48 1.06 4.01 11.13
CA ALA A 48 1.13 4.83 12.33
C ALA A 48 2.57 5.34 12.55
N PRO A 49 2.78 6.46 13.26
CA PRO A 49 4.12 6.89 13.62
C PRO A 49 4.93 5.76 14.26
N GLY A 50 6.13 5.51 13.74
CA GLY A 50 6.97 4.38 14.15
C GLY A 50 6.60 3.03 13.53
N GLY A 51 5.49 2.96 12.80
CA GLY A 51 5.09 1.74 12.08
C GLY A 51 6.02 1.44 10.91
N ASP A 52 6.04 0.18 10.53
CA ASP A 52 7.02 -0.31 9.55
C ASP A 52 6.42 -1.39 8.65
N LEU A 53 6.30 -1.06 7.37
CA LEU A 53 6.04 -2.05 6.33
C LEU A 53 7.39 -2.64 5.96
N THR A 54 7.78 -3.71 6.67
CA THR A 54 9.12 -4.26 6.63
C THR A 54 9.50 -4.81 5.26
N LEU A 55 10.81 -5.02 5.06
CA LEU A 55 11.37 -5.41 3.77
C LEU A 55 10.68 -6.67 3.21
N HIS A 56 10.23 -6.55 1.97
CA HIS A 56 9.54 -7.63 1.24
C HIS A 56 9.68 -7.42 -0.25
N TYR A 57 9.25 -8.41 -1.03
CA TYR A 57 9.15 -8.31 -2.49
C TYR A 57 8.01 -9.19 -2.99
N HIS A 58 7.56 -8.93 -4.22
CA HIS A 58 6.50 -9.67 -4.91
C HIS A 58 6.68 -9.53 -6.41
N SER A 59 6.16 -10.48 -7.18
CA SER A 59 6.38 -10.48 -8.63
C SER A 59 5.65 -9.37 -9.39
N PRO A 60 4.40 -8.98 -9.05
CA PRO A 60 3.79 -7.84 -9.72
C PRO A 60 4.49 -6.53 -9.39
N SER A 61 4.56 -5.62 -10.36
CA SER A 61 4.93 -4.24 -10.11
C SER A 61 3.86 -3.54 -9.27
N GLU A 62 4.21 -2.44 -8.63
CA GLU A 62 3.31 -1.73 -7.72
C GLU A 62 3.53 -0.23 -7.81
N ILE A 63 2.49 0.54 -7.57
CA ILE A 63 2.59 1.99 -7.40
C ILE A 63 2.09 2.36 -6.01
N TYR A 64 2.81 3.27 -5.33
CA TYR A 64 2.30 3.99 -4.17
C TYR A 64 1.99 5.44 -4.57
N VAL A 65 0.88 5.96 -4.08
CA VAL A 65 0.54 7.39 -4.16
C VAL A 65 0.44 7.91 -2.73
N ILE A 66 1.40 8.71 -2.32
CA ILE A 66 1.49 9.20 -0.93
C ILE A 66 0.56 10.40 -0.77
N THR A 67 -0.42 10.29 0.12
CA THR A 67 -1.46 11.30 0.30
C THR A 67 -1.34 12.07 1.61
N ASN A 68 -0.59 11.56 2.59
CA ASN A 68 -0.37 12.26 3.86
C ASN A 68 0.88 11.72 4.55
N GLY A 69 1.56 12.58 5.30
CA GLY A 69 2.71 12.20 6.12
C GLY A 69 4.01 12.10 5.35
N GLU A 70 5.00 11.54 6.01
CA GLU A 70 6.35 11.35 5.46
C GLU A 70 6.96 10.05 6.00
N GLY A 71 7.87 9.49 5.24
CA GLY A 71 8.51 8.23 5.61
C GLY A 71 9.86 8.04 4.95
N ILE A 72 10.49 6.92 5.28
CA ILE A 72 11.72 6.45 4.64
C ILE A 72 11.38 5.23 3.80
N LEU A 73 11.63 5.32 2.50
CA LEU A 73 11.52 4.22 1.55
C LEU A 73 12.87 3.54 1.44
N ASN A 74 12.92 2.23 1.68
CA ASN A 74 14.08 1.42 1.41
C ASN A 74 13.94 0.82 0.00
N LYS A 75 14.81 1.25 -0.92
CA LYS A 75 14.83 0.82 -2.32
C LYS A 75 15.96 -0.20 -2.51
N SER A 76 15.69 -1.44 -2.15
CA SER A 76 16.70 -2.53 -2.27
C SER A 76 18.04 -2.19 -1.56
N GLY A 77 17.95 -1.53 -0.41
CA GLY A 77 19.11 -1.13 0.39
C GLY A 77 19.46 0.36 0.34
N GLU A 78 18.97 1.08 -0.65
CA GLU A 78 19.15 2.54 -0.75
C GLU A 78 17.95 3.25 -0.12
N LEU A 79 18.20 4.22 0.76
CA LEU A 79 17.15 4.92 1.49
C LEU A 79 16.80 6.25 0.83
N GLU A 80 15.52 6.55 0.75
CA GLU A 80 15.01 7.83 0.25
C GLU A 80 13.86 8.32 1.12
N GLU A 81 13.86 9.60 1.46
CA GLU A 81 12.72 10.22 2.13
C GLU A 81 11.60 10.45 1.13
N ILE A 82 10.37 10.09 1.52
CA ILE A 82 9.17 10.33 0.73
C ILE A 82 8.14 11.08 1.56
N LYS A 83 7.25 11.80 0.90
CA LYS A 83 6.23 12.63 1.56
C LYS A 83 4.99 12.78 0.70
N LYS A 84 3.98 13.39 1.27
CA LYS A 84 2.73 13.75 0.57
C LYS A 84 3.02 14.33 -0.82
N GLY A 85 2.36 13.79 -1.83
CA GLY A 85 2.52 14.20 -3.22
C GLY A 85 3.47 13.33 -4.02
N ASP A 86 4.27 12.50 -3.37
CA ASP A 86 5.18 11.59 -4.05
C ASP A 86 4.43 10.39 -4.63
N VAL A 87 4.91 9.93 -5.77
CA VAL A 87 4.47 8.68 -6.40
C VAL A 87 5.68 7.76 -6.50
N VAL A 88 5.51 6.52 -6.06
CA VAL A 88 6.57 5.52 -6.06
C VAL A 88 6.23 4.41 -7.06
N TYR A 89 7.13 4.13 -7.98
CA TYR A 89 7.03 2.97 -8.84
C TYR A 89 7.96 1.87 -8.32
N ILE A 90 7.42 0.69 -8.11
CA ILE A 90 8.16 -0.48 -7.61
C ILE A 90 8.13 -1.54 -8.69
N GLU A 91 9.29 -1.81 -9.28
CA GLU A 91 9.45 -2.87 -10.27
C GLU A 91 9.20 -4.24 -9.65
N GLY A 92 8.67 -5.16 -10.43
CA GLY A 92 8.45 -6.54 -9.99
C GLY A 92 9.71 -7.13 -9.37
N ASN A 93 9.56 -7.79 -8.23
CA ASN A 93 10.60 -8.44 -7.43
C ASN A 93 11.63 -7.49 -6.79
N ALA A 94 11.48 -6.18 -6.91
CA ALA A 94 12.33 -5.22 -6.20
C ALA A 94 12.03 -5.26 -4.71
N LYS A 95 13.05 -5.46 -3.89
CA LYS A 95 12.93 -5.48 -2.43
C LYS A 95 12.70 -4.06 -1.93
N HIS A 96 11.68 -3.88 -1.11
CA HIS A 96 11.30 -2.55 -0.60
C HIS A 96 10.71 -2.62 0.80
N ALA A 97 10.83 -1.50 1.50
CA ALA A 97 10.24 -1.30 2.83
C ALA A 97 9.85 0.18 2.96
N LEU A 98 8.85 0.45 3.79
CA LEU A 98 8.40 1.82 4.05
C LEU A 98 8.14 1.99 5.54
N LYS A 99 8.87 2.93 6.15
CA LYS A 99 8.77 3.21 7.58
C LYS A 99 8.27 4.64 7.78
N ASN A 100 7.33 4.80 8.70
CA ASN A 100 6.86 6.14 9.11
C ASN A 100 7.83 6.71 10.14
N ILE A 101 8.54 7.78 9.77
CA ILE A 101 9.49 8.50 10.62
C ILE A 101 8.91 9.82 11.13
N GLY A 102 7.72 10.18 10.70
CA GLY A 102 7.06 11.43 11.06
C GLY A 102 6.20 11.33 12.30
N LYS A 103 5.50 12.41 12.59
CA LYS A 103 4.57 12.52 13.73
C LYS A 103 3.13 12.26 13.35
N GLU A 104 2.83 12.32 12.04
CA GLU A 104 1.51 12.08 11.50
C GLU A 104 1.40 10.68 10.91
N THR A 105 0.18 10.19 10.72
CA THR A 105 -0.06 8.95 10.00
C THR A 105 0.43 9.11 8.56
N LEU A 106 1.21 8.14 8.09
CA LEU A 106 1.61 8.04 6.69
C LEU A 106 0.49 7.32 5.94
N GLU A 107 -0.09 7.99 4.95
CA GLU A 107 -1.23 7.47 4.20
C GLU A 107 -0.88 7.37 2.73
N PHE A 108 -1.25 6.26 2.10
CA PHE A 108 -0.99 6.06 0.68
C PHE A 108 -1.96 5.05 0.06
N TYR A 109 -2.21 5.22 -1.24
CA TYR A 109 -2.86 4.21 -2.05
C TYR A 109 -1.80 3.30 -2.65
N TRP A 110 -2.11 1.99 -2.76
CA TRP A 110 -1.31 1.09 -3.57
C TRP A 110 -2.11 0.62 -4.77
N ILE A 111 -1.42 0.33 -5.86
CA ILE A 111 -2.02 -0.16 -7.10
C ILE A 111 -1.20 -1.34 -7.61
N PHE A 112 -1.88 -2.45 -7.89
CA PHE A 112 -1.30 -3.62 -8.54
C PHE A 112 -1.97 -3.89 -9.89
N PRO A 113 -1.24 -4.41 -10.89
CA PRO A 113 -1.81 -4.86 -12.16
C PRO A 113 -2.36 -6.31 -12.03
N THR A 114 -3.18 -6.54 -11.03
CA THR A 114 -3.81 -7.83 -10.72
C THR A 114 -5.29 -7.62 -10.51
N ASP A 115 -6.10 -8.68 -10.64
CA ASP A 115 -7.52 -8.60 -10.40
C ASP A 115 -7.81 -8.34 -8.91
N ARG A 116 -6.97 -8.87 -8.04
CA ARG A 116 -7.16 -8.80 -6.59
C ARG A 116 -5.83 -8.81 -5.85
N PHE A 117 -5.83 -8.26 -4.66
CA PHE A 117 -4.67 -8.26 -3.77
C PHE A 117 -4.26 -9.69 -3.37
N SER A 118 -5.22 -10.58 -3.19
CA SER A 118 -4.97 -11.96 -2.76
C SER A 118 -4.15 -12.79 -3.78
N GLU A 119 -4.02 -12.32 -5.02
CA GLU A 119 -3.13 -12.93 -6.00
C GLU A 119 -1.66 -12.61 -5.77
N VAL A 120 -1.38 -11.56 -5.00
CA VAL A 120 0.00 -11.09 -4.79
C VAL A 120 0.63 -11.88 -3.65
N GLU A 121 1.63 -12.68 -3.98
CA GLU A 121 2.38 -13.46 -3.01
C GLU A 121 3.57 -12.63 -2.50
N TYR A 122 3.62 -12.41 -1.18
CA TYR A 122 4.66 -11.61 -0.52
C TYR A 122 5.77 -12.52 -0.01
N PHE A 123 7.01 -12.12 -0.27
CA PHE A 123 8.23 -12.80 0.19
C PHE A 123 9.05 -11.83 1.06
N ASN A 124 9.76 -12.36 2.01
CA ASN A 124 10.61 -11.56 2.92
C ASN A 124 12.10 -11.74 2.67
#